data_a224bfd654fabda1f1d109e57d9bac00
#
_entry.id   a224bfd654fabda1f1d109e57d9bac00
#
_cell.length_a   1.000
_cell.length_b   1.000
_cell.length_c   1.000
_cell.angle_alpha   90.00
_cell.angle_beta   90.00
_cell.angle_gamma   90.00
#
_symmetry.space_group_name_H-M   'P 1'
#
loop_
_entity.id
_entity.type
_entity.pdbx_description
1 polymer ?
#
loop_
_entity_poly.entity_id
_entity_poly.type
_entity_poly.pdbx_seq_one_letter_code
_entity_poly.pdbx_strand_id
1 'polypeptide(L)'
;MKVTGNDEIRHRQLTLWDYLPRDTAEREEIAEVCESRRITETDITDRTKQTEGLLEQILTQENLDLAYRQVKRNKGAGGIDGMQVDELLPFLKDYQNELVQTLRDGKYRPSPVRRVEIPKENGKTRKLGIPTVVDRLIQQAICQILTPIYEQKFSDNSYGFRPKRSAHDALRKCQTNITEGYRYVVDMDLEKYFDTVNQSRLIQILSETIKDGRVISLIHKFLHAGVMVGGMFEDSPEGVPQGGPLSPLLGNVMLNECDWELEKRGHRFVRYADDLMIFCKSKKAAARTLDKILPFIEGKLFLKVNREKTKVAHVNFVKYLGYSFYIFRGEGRLRIHPKSVMKFKEKTREVTGRSNGMGIEERKSRLNSIIRGWMNYFKLADAKKLLEGLDEWIRRRIRMVTWKRWKRIRTRFENLKRAGIDRDRAWMWANTRKGYWRIANSPILNRTISNDLIKRAGYLSLMECYSVT
;
A
#
# COMPACT_ATOMS: atom_id res chain seq x y z
N MET A 1 -16.02 31.77 34.77
CA MET A 1 -14.87 30.89 34.57
C MET A 1 -15.36 29.46 34.33
N LYS A 2 -15.44 29.03 33.09
CA LYS A 2 -15.59 27.61 32.70
C LYS A 2 -14.81 27.46 31.42
N VAL A 3 -13.66 26.83 31.51
CA VAL A 3 -12.88 26.36 30.37
C VAL A 3 -13.34 24.93 30.06
N THR A 4 -13.86 24.71 28.93
CA THR A 4 -14.07 23.35 28.36
C THR A 4 -13.56 23.37 26.92
N GLY A 5 -12.30 23.00 26.78
CA GLY A 5 -11.74 22.65 25.49
C GLY A 5 -11.83 21.15 25.32
N ASN A 6 -12.74 20.68 24.48
CA ASN A 6 -12.73 19.32 23.94
C ASN A 6 -12.08 19.38 22.56
N ASP A 7 -10.77 19.16 22.51
CA ASP A 7 -10.08 18.81 21.28
C ASP A 7 -10.31 17.32 20.96
N GLU A 8 -11.40 17.02 20.26
CA GLU A 8 -11.58 15.74 19.60
C GLU A 8 -10.53 15.59 18.47
N ILE A 9 -9.45 14.89 18.76
CA ILE A 9 -8.50 14.40 17.77
C ILE A 9 -9.26 13.43 16.83
N ARG A 10 -9.71 13.94 15.69
CA ARG A 10 -10.29 13.12 14.63
C ARG A 10 -9.22 12.18 14.09
N HIS A 11 -9.25 10.92 14.53
CA HIS A 11 -8.43 9.87 13.98
C HIS A 11 -8.67 9.72 12.47
N ARG A 12 -7.68 10.12 11.68
CA ARG A 12 -7.65 9.91 10.24
C ARG A 12 -7.46 8.41 9.98
N GLN A 13 -8.46 7.73 9.46
CA GLN A 13 -8.34 6.35 9.00
C GLN A 13 -7.28 6.27 7.89
N LEU A 14 -6.09 5.79 8.25
CA LEU A 14 -5.04 5.46 7.29
C LEU A 14 -5.47 4.20 6.51
N THR A 15 -5.59 4.30 5.20
CA THR A 15 -5.94 3.20 4.31
C THR A 15 -4.68 2.70 3.59
N LEU A 16 -4.74 1.54 2.93
CA LEU A 16 -3.66 1.00 2.11
C LEU A 16 -3.10 2.03 1.10
N TRP A 17 -3.91 3.01 0.70
CA TRP A 17 -3.57 4.10 -0.21
C TRP A 17 -2.71 5.20 0.42
N ASP A 18 -2.67 5.28 1.74
CA ASP A 18 -1.80 6.22 2.46
C ASP A 18 -0.36 5.69 2.56
N TYR A 19 -0.15 4.42 2.22
CA TYR A 19 1.17 3.76 2.16
C TYR A 19 1.71 3.60 0.73
N LEU A 20 0.95 3.97 -0.29
CA LEU A 20 1.47 4.03 -1.65
C LEU A 20 2.15 5.39 -1.88
N PRO A 21 3.34 5.43 -2.51
CA PRO A 21 4.03 6.69 -2.81
C PRO A 21 3.10 7.65 -3.56
N ARG A 22 3.04 8.90 -3.12
CA ARG A 22 2.07 9.89 -3.59
C ARG A 22 2.40 10.51 -4.95
N ASP A 23 3.63 10.35 -5.45
CA ASP A 23 4.04 10.93 -6.74
C ASP A 23 5.06 10.08 -7.48
N THR A 24 4.97 10.11 -8.82
CA THR A 24 5.94 9.51 -9.74
C THR A 24 7.33 10.17 -9.65
N ALA A 25 7.40 11.45 -9.32
CA ALA A 25 8.64 12.18 -9.07
C ALA A 25 9.39 11.64 -7.83
N GLU A 26 8.67 11.25 -6.77
CA GLU A 26 9.30 10.61 -5.59
C GLU A 26 9.85 9.21 -5.89
N ARG A 27 9.41 8.55 -6.97
CA ARG A 27 9.94 7.26 -7.42
C ARG A 27 11.27 7.40 -8.15
N GLU A 28 11.46 8.47 -8.89
CA GLU A 28 12.71 8.75 -9.61
C GLU A 28 13.82 9.15 -8.64
N GLU A 29 13.53 9.95 -7.61
CA GLU A 29 14.50 10.29 -6.57
C GLU A 29 14.92 9.07 -5.73
N ILE A 30 14.01 8.11 -5.46
CA ILE A 30 14.37 6.85 -4.77
C ILE A 30 15.24 5.97 -5.67
N ALA A 31 15.05 6.02 -6.98
CA ALA A 31 15.88 5.31 -7.94
C ALA A 31 17.28 5.93 -8.03
N GLU A 32 17.40 7.26 -8.07
CA GLU A 32 18.70 7.97 -8.13
C GLU A 32 19.57 7.74 -6.89
N VAL A 33 18.98 7.69 -5.69
CA VAL A 33 19.73 7.39 -4.45
C VAL A 33 20.26 5.95 -4.43
N CYS A 34 19.60 5.01 -5.15
CA CYS A 34 20.09 3.64 -5.32
C CYS A 34 21.07 3.47 -6.49
N GLU A 35 21.17 4.43 -7.42
CA GLU A 35 22.04 4.34 -8.60
C GLU A 35 23.50 4.73 -8.36
N SER A 36 23.87 5.30 -7.22
CA SER A 36 25.22 5.80 -6.96
C SER A 36 26.28 4.71 -6.67
N ARG A 37 25.97 3.42 -6.84
CA ARG A 37 26.97 2.35 -6.90
C ARG A 37 26.72 1.43 -8.10
N ARG A 38 27.38 1.74 -9.24
CA ARG A 38 27.65 0.72 -10.26
C ARG A 38 28.62 -0.29 -9.66
N ILE A 39 28.10 -1.49 -9.37
CA ILE A 39 28.94 -2.65 -9.06
C ILE A 39 29.40 -3.21 -10.40
N THR A 40 30.69 -3.04 -10.70
CA THR A 40 31.40 -3.73 -11.78
C THR A 40 31.46 -5.22 -11.46
N GLU A 41 31.30 -6.06 -12.48
CA GLU A 41 31.33 -7.53 -12.45
C GLU A 41 32.74 -8.07 -12.20
N THR A 42 33.32 -7.82 -11.05
CA THR A 42 34.58 -8.48 -10.65
C THR A 42 34.46 -8.88 -9.19
N ASP A 43 34.63 -10.19 -8.98
CA ASP A 43 34.96 -10.92 -7.77
C ASP A 43 33.90 -11.78 -7.11
N ILE A 44 33.91 -13.04 -7.59
CA ILE A 44 33.26 -14.18 -6.88
C ILE A 44 33.99 -14.50 -5.55
N THR A 45 35.24 -14.09 -5.39
CA THR A 45 36.07 -14.27 -4.18
C THR A 45 35.81 -13.23 -3.08
N ASP A 46 35.12 -12.12 -3.39
CA ASP A 46 34.83 -11.06 -2.41
C ASP A 46 33.47 -11.22 -1.68
N ARG A 47 32.68 -12.25 -2.03
CA ARG A 47 31.34 -12.44 -1.48
C ARG A 47 31.32 -12.77 0.01
N THR A 48 32.32 -13.42 0.54
CA THR A 48 32.45 -13.71 1.96
C THR A 48 32.83 -12.48 2.76
N LYS A 49 33.68 -11.61 2.21
CA LYS A 49 34.06 -10.33 2.84
C LYS A 49 32.90 -9.30 2.86
N GLN A 50 31.97 -9.36 1.92
CA GLN A 50 30.82 -8.44 1.88
C GLN A 50 29.81 -8.66 3.01
N THR A 51 29.81 -9.82 3.66
CA THR A 51 28.88 -10.16 4.74
C THR A 51 29.52 -10.15 6.13
N GLU A 52 30.81 -9.87 6.22
CA GLU A 52 31.54 -9.60 7.45
C GLU A 52 31.61 -8.10 7.73
N GLY A 53 31.52 -7.70 9.01
CA GLY A 53 31.56 -6.29 9.40
C GLY A 53 30.37 -5.45 8.93
N LEU A 54 29.22 -6.09 8.70
CA LEU A 54 28.01 -5.39 8.29
C LEU A 54 27.52 -4.38 9.31
N LEU A 55 27.72 -4.63 10.60
CA LEU A 55 27.36 -3.68 11.64
C LEU A 55 28.08 -2.35 11.46
N GLU A 56 29.37 -2.37 11.12
CA GLU A 56 30.12 -1.13 10.91
C GLU A 56 29.59 -0.36 9.68
N GLN A 57 29.20 -1.06 8.62
CA GLN A 57 28.56 -0.43 7.45
C GLN A 57 27.19 0.19 7.81
N ILE A 58 26.40 -0.49 8.63
CA ILE A 58 25.10 0.01 9.12
C ILE A 58 25.30 1.29 9.93
N LEU A 59 26.37 1.37 10.73
CA LEU A 59 26.66 2.46 11.64
C LEU A 59 27.49 3.59 11.02
N THR A 60 27.80 3.53 9.72
CA THR A 60 28.46 4.67 9.04
C THR A 60 27.57 5.91 9.10
N GLN A 61 28.23 7.09 9.20
CA GLN A 61 27.51 8.35 9.24
C GLN A 61 26.62 8.55 8.01
N GLU A 62 27.14 8.23 6.82
CA GLU A 62 26.40 8.36 5.56
C GLU A 62 25.13 7.51 5.55
N ASN A 63 25.19 6.26 6.05
CA ASN A 63 24.05 5.37 6.10
C ASN A 63 23.01 5.84 7.14
N LEU A 64 23.46 6.34 8.31
CA LEU A 64 22.58 6.88 9.35
C LEU A 64 21.89 8.17 8.86
N ASP A 65 22.58 9.04 8.13
CA ASP A 65 22.01 10.25 7.54
C ASP A 65 20.93 9.93 6.49
N LEU A 66 21.18 8.93 5.63
CA LEU A 66 20.18 8.44 4.69
C LEU A 66 18.96 7.86 5.41
N ALA A 67 19.20 7.06 6.45
CA ALA A 67 18.12 6.50 7.27
C ALA A 67 17.29 7.60 7.96
N TYR A 68 17.95 8.62 8.52
CA TYR A 68 17.28 9.77 9.11
C TYR A 68 16.38 10.49 8.09
N ARG A 69 16.92 10.80 6.89
CA ARG A 69 16.14 11.47 5.83
C ARG A 69 14.91 10.65 5.45
N GLN A 70 15.05 9.32 5.33
CA GLN A 70 13.95 8.44 5.00
C GLN A 70 12.88 8.40 6.11
N VAL A 71 13.28 8.28 7.38
CA VAL A 71 12.36 8.30 8.53
C VAL A 71 11.62 9.63 8.60
N LYS A 72 12.33 10.76 8.40
CA LYS A 72 11.75 12.10 8.37
C LYS A 72 10.71 12.26 7.25
N ARG A 73 11.03 11.79 6.04
CA ARG A 73 10.13 11.85 4.89
C ARG A 73 8.85 11.06 5.11
N ASN A 74 8.92 9.91 5.79
CA ASN A 74 7.78 9.03 6.02
C ASN A 74 6.78 9.58 7.06
N LYS A 75 7.13 10.59 7.86
CA LYS A 75 6.24 11.31 8.80
C LYS A 75 5.35 10.36 9.64
N GLY A 76 5.91 9.38 10.29
CA GLY A 76 5.15 8.45 11.12
C GLY A 76 4.82 9.00 12.51
N ALA A 77 3.81 8.45 13.17
CA ALA A 77 3.47 8.77 14.56
C ALA A 77 4.55 8.29 15.54
N GLY A 78 4.63 8.90 16.74
CA GLY A 78 5.54 8.50 17.82
C GLY A 78 5.29 7.08 18.33
N GLY A 79 6.33 6.43 18.87
CA GLY A 79 6.28 5.12 19.50
C GLY A 79 5.64 5.15 20.90
N ILE A 80 6.11 4.25 21.78
CA ILE A 80 5.69 4.20 23.19
C ILE A 80 6.26 5.37 24.01
N ASP A 81 7.41 5.90 23.59
CA ASP A 81 8.13 7.03 24.19
C ASP A 81 7.49 8.39 23.88
N GLY A 82 6.54 8.43 22.96
CA GLY A 82 5.87 9.65 22.51
C GLY A 82 6.71 10.54 21.60
N MET A 83 8.01 10.25 21.39
CA MET A 83 8.91 11.03 20.55
C MET A 83 8.36 11.18 19.14
N GLN A 84 8.30 12.40 18.63
CA GLN A 84 7.90 12.69 17.25
C GLN A 84 9.12 12.70 16.31
N VAL A 85 8.85 12.58 15.02
CA VAL A 85 9.93 12.52 14.01
C VAL A 85 10.78 13.80 13.97
N ASP A 86 10.18 14.95 14.27
CA ASP A 86 10.90 16.24 14.28
C ASP A 86 11.87 16.37 15.48
N GLU A 87 11.67 15.59 16.55
CA GLU A 87 12.53 15.55 17.74
C GLU A 87 13.76 14.63 17.54
N LEU A 88 13.77 13.79 16.49
CA LEU A 88 14.88 12.87 16.21
C LEU A 88 16.21 13.59 15.96
N LEU A 89 16.21 14.72 15.24
CA LEU A 89 17.46 15.43 14.95
C LEU A 89 18.10 16.06 16.19
N PRO A 90 17.37 16.76 17.06
CA PRO A 90 17.89 17.18 18.37
C PRO A 90 18.48 16.01 19.17
N PHE A 91 17.72 14.91 19.29
CA PHE A 91 18.17 13.70 19.99
C PHE A 91 19.50 13.16 19.43
N LEU A 92 19.63 13.05 18.11
CA LEU A 92 20.86 12.55 17.49
C LEU A 92 22.06 13.47 17.73
N LYS A 93 21.87 14.80 17.77
CA LYS A 93 22.97 15.74 18.06
C LYS A 93 23.58 15.49 19.44
N ASP A 94 22.75 15.12 20.41
CA ASP A 94 23.20 14.95 21.78
C ASP A 94 23.65 13.52 22.08
N TYR A 95 23.01 12.51 21.50
CA TYR A 95 23.14 11.11 21.90
C TYR A 95 23.62 10.14 20.79
N GLN A 96 23.95 10.61 19.59
CA GLN A 96 24.34 9.71 18.47
C GLN A 96 25.56 8.84 18.82
N ASN A 97 26.59 9.40 19.42
CA ASN A 97 27.82 8.66 19.76
C ASN A 97 27.52 7.56 20.79
N GLU A 98 26.71 7.84 21.79
CA GLU A 98 26.28 6.85 22.79
C GLU A 98 25.43 5.75 22.15
N LEU A 99 24.51 6.12 21.27
CA LEU A 99 23.68 5.19 20.52
C LEU A 99 24.53 4.24 19.67
N VAL A 100 25.48 4.78 18.91
CA VAL A 100 26.39 4.00 18.08
C VAL A 100 27.24 3.06 18.93
N GLN A 101 27.76 3.55 20.08
CA GLN A 101 28.56 2.71 20.98
C GLN A 101 27.73 1.59 21.62
N THR A 102 26.50 1.86 22.05
CA THR A 102 25.60 0.83 22.60
C THR A 102 25.26 -0.25 21.56
N LEU A 103 25.13 0.13 20.28
CA LEU A 103 24.91 -0.80 19.18
C LEU A 103 26.16 -1.67 18.91
N ARG A 104 27.37 -1.07 18.90
CA ARG A 104 28.64 -1.80 18.77
C ARG A 104 28.90 -2.79 19.88
N ASP A 105 28.61 -2.38 21.11
CA ASP A 105 28.76 -3.21 22.30
C ASP A 105 27.69 -4.34 22.37
N GLY A 106 26.71 -4.33 21.47
CA GLY A 106 25.58 -5.25 21.53
C GLY A 106 24.67 -5.04 22.74
N LYS A 107 24.75 -3.87 23.42
CA LYS A 107 23.92 -3.53 24.60
C LYS A 107 22.59 -2.91 24.25
N TYR A 108 22.42 -2.44 23.00
CA TYR A 108 21.16 -1.84 22.56
C TYR A 108 19.98 -2.78 22.75
N ARG A 109 18.91 -2.26 23.33
CA ARG A 109 17.63 -2.96 23.54
C ARG A 109 16.52 -2.19 22.85
N PRO A 110 15.91 -2.73 21.79
CA PRO A 110 14.75 -2.12 21.14
C PRO A 110 13.59 -1.97 22.11
N SER A 111 12.84 -0.88 21.98
CA SER A 111 11.63 -0.66 22.76
C SER A 111 10.47 -1.49 22.24
N PRO A 112 9.52 -1.90 23.10
CA PRO A 112 8.28 -2.53 22.64
C PRO A 112 7.54 -1.67 21.63
N VAL A 113 6.91 -2.27 20.62
CA VAL A 113 6.14 -1.53 19.64
C VAL A 113 4.77 -1.11 20.20
N ARG A 114 4.34 0.11 19.95
CA ARG A 114 3.02 0.59 20.34
C ARG A 114 1.95 0.00 19.43
N ARG A 115 1.02 -0.78 19.97
CA ARG A 115 -0.09 -1.39 19.23
C ARG A 115 -1.13 -0.36 18.82
N VAL A 116 -1.52 -0.40 17.54
CA VAL A 116 -2.66 0.35 17.00
C VAL A 116 -3.51 -0.60 16.16
N GLU A 117 -4.82 -0.58 16.37
CA GLU A 117 -5.76 -1.38 15.60
C GLU A 117 -6.41 -0.55 14.50
N ILE A 118 -6.28 -1.02 13.24
CA ILE A 118 -6.90 -0.39 12.08
C ILE A 118 -8.07 -1.26 11.61
N PRO A 119 -9.29 -0.70 11.49
CA PRO A 119 -10.44 -1.45 11.01
C PRO A 119 -10.23 -1.97 9.57
N LYS A 120 -10.55 -3.25 9.34
CA LYS A 120 -10.66 -3.85 8.00
C LYS A 120 -12.11 -3.75 7.50
N GLU A 121 -12.29 -3.83 6.17
CA GLU A 121 -13.60 -3.74 5.50
C GLU A 121 -14.63 -4.79 5.95
N ASN A 122 -14.17 -5.91 6.47
CA ASN A 122 -15.02 -7.02 6.94
C ASN A 122 -15.32 -6.96 8.45
N GLY A 123 -15.15 -5.82 9.09
CA GLY A 123 -15.36 -5.62 10.54
C GLY A 123 -14.24 -6.21 11.41
N LYS A 124 -13.23 -6.87 10.84
CA LYS A 124 -12.03 -7.32 11.56
C LYS A 124 -11.04 -6.15 11.68
N THR A 125 -10.15 -6.21 12.65
CA THR A 125 -9.06 -5.23 12.82
C THR A 125 -7.73 -5.77 12.24
N ARG A 126 -6.85 -4.85 11.84
CA ARG A 126 -5.44 -5.12 11.54
C ARG A 126 -4.62 -4.52 12.67
N LYS A 127 -3.80 -5.35 13.27
CA LYS A 127 -2.90 -4.95 14.34
C LYS A 127 -1.63 -4.37 13.73
N LEU A 128 -1.33 -3.09 13.97
CA LEU A 128 -0.06 -2.47 13.61
C LEU A 128 0.76 -2.23 14.87
N GLY A 129 2.08 -2.41 14.77
CA GLY A 129 3.03 -2.02 15.80
C GLY A 129 3.79 -0.78 15.34
N ILE A 130 3.77 0.29 16.12
CA ILE A 130 4.53 1.51 15.82
C ILE A 130 5.80 1.50 16.68
N PRO A 131 6.99 1.26 16.09
CA PRO A 131 8.27 1.35 16.80
C PRO A 131 8.56 2.79 17.22
N THR A 132 9.45 3.00 18.18
CA THR A 132 9.99 4.33 18.48
C THR A 132 10.69 4.92 17.26
N VAL A 133 10.88 6.24 17.26
CA VAL A 133 11.53 6.91 16.12
C VAL A 133 12.99 6.47 16.00
N VAL A 134 13.66 6.24 17.12
CA VAL A 134 15.04 5.73 17.17
C VAL A 134 15.12 4.30 16.64
N ASP A 135 14.20 3.41 17.05
CA ASP A 135 14.13 2.05 16.52
C ASP A 135 13.88 2.05 15.01
N ARG A 136 13.02 2.95 14.50
CA ARG A 136 12.80 3.10 13.05
C ARG A 136 14.06 3.55 12.32
N LEU A 137 14.86 4.44 12.90
CA LEU A 137 16.14 4.86 12.33
C LEU A 137 17.09 3.67 12.17
N ILE A 138 17.26 2.88 13.24
CA ILE A 138 18.17 1.72 13.24
C ILE A 138 17.65 0.65 12.26
N GLN A 139 16.36 0.33 12.29
CA GLN A 139 15.75 -0.62 11.35
C GLN A 139 15.91 -0.16 9.89
N GLN A 140 15.78 1.13 9.63
CA GLN A 140 15.98 1.70 8.30
C GLN A 140 17.44 1.60 7.87
N ALA A 141 18.40 1.88 8.77
CA ALA A 141 19.83 1.74 8.49
C ALA A 141 20.22 0.28 8.18
N ILE A 142 19.67 -0.69 8.93
CA ILE A 142 19.82 -2.12 8.64
C ILE A 142 19.25 -2.46 7.26
N CYS A 143 18.03 -2.00 6.98
CA CYS A 143 17.32 -2.29 5.75
C CYS A 143 18.10 -1.81 4.50
N GLN A 144 18.73 -0.64 4.56
CA GLN A 144 19.51 -0.06 3.46
C GLN A 144 20.74 -0.91 3.11
N ILE A 145 21.38 -1.48 4.08
CA ILE A 145 22.57 -2.35 3.86
C ILE A 145 22.17 -3.77 3.45
N LEU A 146 21.10 -4.31 4.02
CA LEU A 146 20.69 -5.69 3.73
C LEU A 146 19.91 -5.81 2.41
N THR A 147 19.15 -4.78 2.00
CA THR A 147 18.35 -4.85 0.77
C THR A 147 19.18 -5.19 -0.48
N PRO A 148 20.30 -4.55 -0.80
CA PRO A 148 21.10 -4.91 -1.96
C PRO A 148 21.63 -6.35 -1.93
N ILE A 149 21.95 -6.87 -0.75
CA ILE A 149 22.43 -8.25 -0.57
C ILE A 149 21.33 -9.25 -0.91
N TYR A 150 20.09 -9.02 -0.42
CA TYR A 150 18.97 -9.92 -0.66
C TYR A 150 18.34 -9.75 -2.03
N GLU A 151 18.39 -8.56 -2.64
CA GLU A 151 17.90 -8.34 -4.02
C GLU A 151 18.55 -9.27 -5.03
N GLN A 152 19.81 -9.63 -4.84
CA GLN A 152 20.53 -10.58 -5.69
C GLN A 152 20.06 -12.04 -5.52
N LYS A 153 19.36 -12.34 -4.41
CA LYS A 153 18.89 -13.68 -4.05
C LYS A 153 17.39 -13.88 -4.25
N PHE A 154 16.64 -12.80 -4.35
CA PHE A 154 15.19 -12.89 -4.50
C PHE A 154 14.79 -13.35 -5.89
N SER A 155 13.79 -14.25 -5.93
CA SER A 155 13.16 -14.69 -7.17
C SER A 155 12.67 -13.54 -8.03
N ASP A 156 12.82 -13.65 -9.35
CA ASP A 156 12.28 -12.70 -10.31
C ASP A 156 10.75 -12.65 -10.35
N ASN A 157 10.09 -13.65 -9.80
CA ASN A 157 8.63 -13.74 -9.71
C ASN A 157 8.06 -13.09 -8.42
N SER A 158 8.92 -12.50 -7.56
CA SER A 158 8.57 -11.73 -6.37
C SER A 158 8.63 -10.23 -6.64
N TYR A 159 7.57 -9.48 -6.33
CA TYR A 159 7.43 -8.07 -6.71
C TYR A 159 7.16 -7.12 -5.53
N GLY A 160 6.53 -7.60 -4.44
CA GLY A 160 6.14 -6.75 -3.32
C GLY A 160 7.32 -6.31 -2.46
N PHE A 161 7.33 -5.05 -2.02
CA PHE A 161 8.33 -4.48 -1.12
C PHE A 161 9.78 -4.54 -1.65
N ARG A 162 9.96 -4.54 -2.95
CA ARG A 162 11.28 -4.59 -3.59
C ARG A 162 11.54 -3.30 -4.39
N PRO A 163 12.79 -2.78 -4.39
CA PRO A 163 13.14 -1.64 -5.21
C PRO A 163 12.95 -1.94 -6.71
N LYS A 164 12.58 -0.91 -7.48
CA LYS A 164 12.36 -0.99 -8.94
C LYS A 164 11.30 -2.00 -9.40
N ARG A 165 10.50 -2.59 -8.48
CA ARG A 165 9.41 -3.52 -8.78
C ARG A 165 8.07 -2.98 -8.29
N SER A 166 7.02 -3.18 -9.07
CA SER A 166 5.70 -2.62 -8.80
C SER A 166 4.58 -3.65 -8.89
N ALA A 167 3.41 -3.30 -8.37
CA ALA A 167 2.19 -4.09 -8.56
C ALA A 167 1.83 -4.23 -10.05
N HIS A 168 2.16 -3.24 -10.87
CA HIS A 168 1.93 -3.30 -12.31
C HIS A 168 2.82 -4.34 -13.00
N ASP A 169 4.05 -4.53 -12.56
CA ASP A 169 4.94 -5.55 -13.12
C ASP A 169 4.46 -6.96 -12.76
N ALA A 170 4.00 -7.14 -11.50
CA ALA A 170 3.34 -8.38 -11.09
C ALA A 170 2.11 -8.69 -11.96
N LEU A 171 1.26 -7.70 -12.24
CA LEU A 171 0.08 -7.84 -13.08
C LEU A 171 0.43 -8.15 -14.54
N ARG A 172 1.45 -7.51 -15.12
CA ARG A 172 1.96 -7.83 -16.46
C ARG A 172 2.48 -9.27 -16.53
N LYS A 173 3.21 -9.72 -15.52
CA LYS A 173 3.65 -11.11 -15.43
C LYS A 173 2.48 -12.09 -15.36
N CYS A 174 1.42 -11.75 -14.63
CA CYS A 174 0.17 -12.53 -14.62
C CYS A 174 -0.44 -12.60 -16.02
N GLN A 175 -0.52 -11.48 -16.75
CA GLN A 175 -1.04 -11.45 -18.13
C GLN A 175 -0.22 -12.36 -19.06
N THR A 176 1.10 -12.32 -18.99
CA THR A 176 2.00 -13.17 -19.76
C THR A 176 1.70 -14.64 -19.49
N ASN A 177 1.64 -15.06 -18.22
CA ASN A 177 1.35 -16.44 -17.86
C ASN A 177 -0.02 -16.89 -18.37
N ILE A 178 -1.06 -16.04 -18.32
CA ILE A 178 -2.40 -16.34 -18.84
C ILE A 178 -2.39 -16.47 -20.35
N THR A 179 -1.68 -15.61 -21.06
CA THR A 179 -1.53 -15.64 -22.53
C THR A 179 -0.79 -16.91 -22.98
N GLU A 180 0.18 -17.39 -22.21
CA GLU A 180 0.88 -18.65 -22.41
C GLU A 180 0.01 -19.90 -22.12
N GLY A 181 -1.28 -19.71 -21.78
CA GLY A 181 -2.26 -20.79 -21.60
C GLY A 181 -2.40 -21.31 -20.17
N TYR A 182 -1.80 -20.67 -19.16
CA TYR A 182 -1.97 -21.01 -17.75
C TYR A 182 -3.24 -20.37 -17.21
N ARG A 183 -4.37 -21.06 -17.35
CA ARG A 183 -5.72 -20.51 -17.09
C ARG A 183 -6.29 -20.84 -15.71
N TYR A 184 -5.63 -21.69 -14.95
CA TYR A 184 -6.01 -22.04 -13.58
C TYR A 184 -4.95 -21.56 -12.61
N VAL A 185 -5.37 -21.16 -11.43
CA VAL A 185 -4.46 -20.65 -10.41
C VAL A 185 -4.77 -21.26 -9.05
N VAL A 186 -3.72 -21.43 -8.27
CA VAL A 186 -3.81 -21.51 -6.82
C VAL A 186 -3.68 -20.09 -6.31
N ASP A 187 -4.76 -19.53 -5.77
CA ASP A 187 -4.81 -18.24 -5.08
C ASP A 187 -4.61 -18.52 -3.59
N MET A 188 -3.41 -18.27 -3.09
CA MET A 188 -2.98 -18.66 -1.75
C MET A 188 -2.98 -17.46 -0.81
N ASP A 189 -3.66 -17.59 0.32
CA ASP A 189 -3.73 -16.62 1.42
C ASP A 189 -3.03 -17.21 2.67
N LEU A 190 -2.00 -16.55 3.16
CA LEU A 190 -1.35 -16.93 4.42
C LEU A 190 -2.12 -16.32 5.59
N GLU A 191 -2.33 -17.13 6.66
CA GLU A 191 -3.09 -16.66 7.81
C GLU A 191 -2.24 -15.69 8.65
N LYS A 192 -2.62 -14.41 8.66
CA LYS A 192 -1.95 -13.35 9.46
C LYS A 192 -0.43 -13.42 9.34
N TYR A 193 0.08 -13.54 8.13
CA TYR A 193 1.48 -13.87 7.82
C TYR A 193 2.49 -13.21 8.77
N PHE A 194 2.48 -11.87 8.89
CA PHE A 194 3.42 -11.16 9.75
C PHE A 194 3.26 -11.47 11.24
N ASP A 195 2.08 -11.87 11.70
CA ASP A 195 1.81 -12.18 13.10
C ASP A 195 2.20 -13.62 13.48
N THR A 196 2.45 -14.50 12.47
CA THR A 196 2.67 -15.94 12.67
C THR A 196 4.00 -16.46 12.14
N VAL A 197 4.89 -15.58 11.67
CA VAL A 197 6.25 -15.99 11.23
C VAL A 197 7.00 -16.63 12.39
N ASN A 198 7.56 -17.81 12.15
CA ASN A 198 8.46 -18.46 13.10
C ASN A 198 9.80 -17.72 13.13
N GLN A 199 10.07 -17.02 14.23
CA GLN A 199 11.26 -16.17 14.40
C GLN A 199 12.56 -16.98 14.35
N SER A 200 12.59 -18.18 14.95
CA SER A 200 13.78 -19.04 14.94
C SER A 200 14.13 -19.49 13.53
N ARG A 201 13.11 -19.87 12.73
CA ARG A 201 13.32 -20.24 11.33
C ARG A 201 13.79 -19.05 10.50
N LEU A 202 13.22 -17.86 10.72
CA LEU A 202 13.65 -16.63 10.06
C LEU A 202 15.12 -16.29 10.39
N ILE A 203 15.52 -16.36 11.65
CA ILE A 203 16.89 -16.11 12.09
C ILE A 203 17.85 -17.14 11.46
N GLN A 204 17.45 -18.40 11.37
CA GLN A 204 18.24 -19.43 10.69
C GLN A 204 18.50 -19.05 9.22
N ILE A 205 17.44 -18.69 8.47
CA ILE A 205 17.56 -18.29 7.06
C ILE A 205 18.47 -17.06 6.92
N LEU A 206 18.31 -16.06 7.79
CA LEU A 206 19.16 -14.87 7.81
C LEU A 206 20.63 -15.22 8.02
N SER A 207 20.93 -16.15 8.96
CA SER A 207 22.29 -16.57 9.31
C SER A 207 23.00 -17.34 8.19
N GLU A 208 22.26 -17.94 7.25
CA GLU A 208 22.83 -18.53 6.05
C GLU A 208 23.53 -17.47 5.15
N THR A 209 23.00 -16.25 5.16
CA THR A 209 23.50 -15.13 4.34
C THR A 209 24.34 -14.16 5.14
N ILE A 210 23.90 -13.74 6.32
CA ILE A 210 24.55 -12.73 7.16
C ILE A 210 25.53 -13.43 8.09
N LYS A 211 26.83 -13.14 7.96
CA LYS A 211 27.89 -13.73 8.79
C LYS A 211 28.25 -12.88 10.02
N ASP A 212 27.81 -11.61 10.05
CA ASP A 212 27.98 -10.75 11.23
C ASP A 212 26.94 -11.10 12.30
N GLY A 213 27.36 -11.87 13.31
CA GLY A 213 26.50 -12.30 14.41
C GLY A 213 25.92 -11.14 15.23
N ARG A 214 26.56 -9.96 15.23
CA ARG A 214 26.05 -8.76 15.92
C ARG A 214 24.78 -8.24 15.25
N VAL A 215 24.75 -8.26 13.90
CA VAL A 215 23.57 -7.88 13.11
C VAL A 215 22.43 -8.87 13.32
N ILE A 216 22.73 -10.18 13.30
CA ILE A 216 21.72 -11.22 13.59
C ILE A 216 21.15 -11.06 15.01
N SER A 217 22.02 -10.82 16.00
CA SER A 217 21.59 -10.56 17.38
C SER A 217 20.70 -9.31 17.49
N LEU A 218 21.04 -8.26 16.78
CA LEU A 218 20.23 -7.02 16.76
C LEU A 218 18.87 -7.26 16.13
N ILE A 219 18.81 -7.97 14.99
CA ILE A 219 17.53 -8.33 14.35
C ILE A 219 16.70 -9.21 15.30
N HIS A 220 17.30 -10.19 15.95
CA HIS A 220 16.63 -11.03 16.93
C HIS A 220 16.01 -10.20 18.06
N LYS A 221 16.75 -9.21 18.58
CA LYS A 221 16.23 -8.29 19.62
C LYS A 221 15.02 -7.48 19.11
N PHE A 222 15.03 -7.01 17.85
CA PHE A 222 13.87 -6.33 17.25
C PHE A 222 12.66 -7.24 17.13
N LEU A 223 12.84 -8.52 16.83
CA LEU A 223 11.75 -9.49 16.77
C LEU A 223 11.12 -9.75 18.15
N HIS A 224 11.94 -9.77 19.21
CA HIS A 224 11.55 -10.04 20.59
C HIS A 224 11.27 -8.78 21.43
N ALA A 225 11.21 -7.60 20.79
CA ALA A 225 11.02 -6.35 21.52
C ALA A 225 9.66 -6.25 22.26
N GLY A 226 8.72 -7.14 21.94
CA GLY A 226 7.39 -7.16 22.54
C GLY A 226 6.48 -6.04 22.01
N VAL A 227 5.28 -6.00 22.57
CA VAL A 227 4.22 -5.09 22.13
C VAL A 227 3.58 -4.44 23.36
N MET A 228 3.32 -3.14 23.28
CA MET A 228 2.56 -2.41 24.28
C MET A 228 1.11 -2.24 23.84
N VAL A 229 0.17 -2.80 24.59
CA VAL A 229 -1.28 -2.75 24.34
C VAL A 229 -1.96 -2.07 25.52
N GLY A 230 -2.55 -0.89 25.31
CA GLY A 230 -3.26 -0.18 26.38
C GLY A 230 -2.43 0.13 27.64
N GLY A 231 -1.10 0.24 27.49
CA GLY A 231 -0.17 0.44 28.61
C GLY A 231 0.37 -0.84 29.26
N MET A 232 -0.07 -2.03 28.82
CA MET A 232 0.43 -3.32 29.29
C MET A 232 1.41 -3.92 28.27
N PHE A 233 2.49 -4.52 28.77
CA PHE A 233 3.46 -5.23 27.94
C PHE A 233 2.95 -6.66 27.63
N GLU A 234 3.07 -7.02 26.35
CA GLU A 234 2.81 -8.38 25.86
C GLU A 234 4.06 -8.88 25.15
N ASP A 235 4.50 -10.10 25.48
CA ASP A 235 5.57 -10.76 24.74
C ASP A 235 5.16 -11.07 23.31
N SER A 236 6.16 -11.09 22.41
CA SER A 236 5.98 -11.43 20.99
C SER A 236 6.89 -12.63 20.61
N PRO A 237 6.54 -13.86 21.03
CA PRO A 237 7.36 -15.05 20.75
C PRO A 237 7.29 -15.48 19.29
N GLU A 238 6.29 -15.03 18.54
CA GLU A 238 6.08 -15.28 17.12
C GLU A 238 5.86 -13.96 16.37
N GLY A 239 6.06 -14.01 15.07
CA GLY A 239 5.73 -12.92 14.16
C GLY A 239 6.85 -11.90 13.98
N VAL A 240 6.61 -11.02 13.01
CA VAL A 240 7.43 -9.84 12.69
C VAL A 240 6.56 -8.62 12.91
N PRO A 241 6.94 -7.66 13.76
CA PRO A 241 6.11 -6.49 14.06
C PRO A 241 5.71 -5.74 12.79
N GLN A 242 4.39 -5.64 12.50
CA GLN A 242 3.90 -4.91 11.34
C GLN A 242 4.00 -3.40 11.58
N GLY A 243 4.79 -2.69 10.77
CA GLY A 243 4.91 -1.23 10.81
C GLY A 243 6.33 -0.69 10.94
N GLY A 244 7.32 -1.54 11.22
CA GLY A 244 8.74 -1.19 11.16
C GLY A 244 9.28 -1.24 9.73
N PRO A 245 10.34 -0.46 9.41
CA PRO A 245 10.98 -0.47 8.09
C PRO A 245 11.58 -1.84 7.70
N LEU A 246 12.03 -2.62 8.67
CA LEU A 246 12.70 -3.90 8.47
C LEU A 246 11.73 -5.04 8.12
N SER A 247 10.49 -4.98 8.59
CA SER A 247 9.51 -6.06 8.47
C SER A 247 9.21 -6.50 7.04
N PRO A 248 9.09 -5.61 6.04
CA PRO A 248 8.88 -6.01 4.65
C PRO A 248 10.04 -6.82 4.07
N LEU A 249 11.29 -6.46 4.39
CA LEU A 249 12.47 -7.20 3.96
C LEU A 249 12.50 -8.59 4.58
N LEU A 250 12.32 -8.68 5.91
CA LEU A 250 12.29 -9.96 6.63
C LEU A 250 11.19 -10.89 6.12
N GLY A 251 10.01 -10.31 5.82
CA GLY A 251 8.93 -11.05 5.19
C GLY A 251 9.30 -11.61 3.82
N ASN A 252 9.98 -10.84 2.99
CA ASN A 252 10.46 -11.34 1.70
C ASN A 252 11.54 -12.40 1.84
N VAL A 253 12.46 -12.26 2.80
CA VAL A 253 13.50 -13.27 3.07
C VAL A 253 12.88 -14.62 3.42
N MET A 254 11.88 -14.63 4.31
CA MET A 254 11.17 -15.85 4.70
C MET A 254 10.43 -16.50 3.52
N LEU A 255 9.72 -15.72 2.72
CA LEU A 255 8.93 -16.23 1.59
C LEU A 255 9.78 -16.59 0.37
N ASN A 256 11.00 -16.10 0.27
CA ASN A 256 11.91 -16.45 -0.80
C ASN A 256 12.24 -17.95 -0.84
N GLU A 257 12.25 -18.62 0.31
CA GLU A 257 12.37 -20.08 0.38
C GLU A 257 11.22 -20.78 -0.36
N CYS A 258 9.99 -20.25 -0.25
CA CYS A 258 8.84 -20.73 -1.01
C CYS A 258 8.97 -20.44 -2.50
N ASP A 259 9.48 -19.26 -2.85
CA ASP A 259 9.71 -18.86 -4.24
C ASP A 259 10.69 -19.82 -4.91
N TRP A 260 11.84 -20.11 -4.29
CA TRP A 260 12.84 -21.05 -4.79
C TRP A 260 12.31 -22.47 -4.90
N GLU A 261 11.50 -22.91 -3.95
CA GLU A 261 10.88 -24.23 -4.02
C GLU A 261 9.90 -24.35 -5.20
N LEU A 262 9.15 -23.29 -5.47
CA LEU A 262 8.27 -23.21 -6.64
C LEU A 262 9.05 -23.21 -7.97
N GLU A 263 10.16 -22.47 -8.03
CA GLU A 263 11.04 -22.44 -9.20
C GLU A 263 11.71 -23.80 -9.44
N LYS A 264 12.24 -24.42 -8.40
CA LYS A 264 12.83 -25.77 -8.45
C LYS A 264 11.86 -26.80 -8.99
N ARG A 265 10.58 -26.65 -8.68
CA ARG A 265 9.51 -27.56 -9.20
C ARG A 265 9.01 -27.13 -10.59
N GLY A 266 9.54 -26.06 -11.19
CA GLY A 266 9.15 -25.57 -12.51
C GLY A 266 7.77 -24.90 -12.54
N HIS A 267 7.26 -24.41 -11.40
CA HIS A 267 5.97 -23.73 -11.36
C HIS A 267 6.07 -22.28 -11.83
N ARG A 268 5.09 -21.84 -12.60
CA ARG A 268 4.87 -20.43 -12.91
C ARG A 268 4.11 -19.80 -11.76
N PHE A 269 4.63 -18.74 -11.18
CA PHE A 269 3.96 -18.03 -10.09
C PHE A 269 4.25 -16.53 -10.14
N VAL A 270 3.48 -15.78 -9.38
CA VAL A 270 3.68 -14.35 -9.13
C VAL A 270 3.36 -14.10 -7.67
N ARG A 271 4.31 -13.52 -6.93
CA ARG A 271 4.12 -13.15 -5.54
C ARG A 271 4.23 -11.64 -5.35
N TYR A 272 3.30 -11.07 -4.63
CA TYR A 272 3.35 -9.68 -4.17
C TYR A 272 3.18 -9.63 -2.65
N ALA A 273 4.27 -9.49 -1.91
CA ALA A 273 4.30 -9.67 -0.45
C ALA A 273 3.79 -11.07 -0.06
N ASP A 274 2.72 -11.15 0.73
CA ASP A 274 2.04 -12.38 1.16
C ASP A 274 0.99 -12.91 0.16
N ASP A 275 0.61 -12.12 -0.86
CA ASP A 275 -0.32 -12.54 -1.92
C ASP A 275 0.40 -13.38 -2.98
N LEU A 276 0.21 -14.71 -2.99
CA LEU A 276 0.85 -15.65 -3.91
C LEU A 276 -0.16 -16.26 -4.89
N MET A 277 0.14 -16.17 -6.19
CA MET A 277 -0.61 -16.84 -7.26
C MET A 277 0.29 -17.84 -8.00
N ILE A 278 -0.06 -19.13 -8.00
CA ILE A 278 0.64 -20.17 -8.75
C ILE A 278 -0.21 -20.55 -9.96
N PHE A 279 0.35 -20.47 -11.16
CA PHE A 279 -0.35 -20.64 -12.42
C PHE A 279 -0.21 -22.08 -12.97
N CYS A 280 -1.33 -22.67 -13.39
CA CYS A 280 -1.41 -24.03 -13.91
C CYS A 280 -2.25 -24.08 -15.19
N LYS A 281 -1.98 -25.09 -16.05
CA LYS A 281 -2.74 -25.29 -17.30
C LYS A 281 -4.12 -25.91 -17.08
N SER A 282 -4.32 -26.67 -16.01
CA SER A 282 -5.59 -27.35 -15.71
C SER A 282 -5.96 -27.27 -14.22
N LYS A 283 -7.24 -27.43 -13.90
CA LYS A 283 -7.75 -27.46 -12.53
C LYS A 283 -7.13 -28.62 -11.72
N LYS A 284 -6.98 -29.80 -12.34
CA LYS A 284 -6.34 -30.96 -11.70
C LYS A 284 -4.87 -30.70 -11.37
N ALA A 285 -4.13 -30.01 -12.27
CA ALA A 285 -2.75 -29.63 -12.02
C ALA A 285 -2.66 -28.63 -10.86
N ALA A 286 -3.54 -27.61 -10.81
CA ALA A 286 -3.57 -26.64 -9.73
C ALA A 286 -3.88 -27.29 -8.37
N ALA A 287 -4.83 -28.23 -8.30
CA ALA A 287 -5.14 -28.96 -7.07
C ALA A 287 -3.91 -29.75 -6.59
N ARG A 288 -3.27 -30.53 -7.48
CA ARG A 288 -2.05 -31.30 -7.15
C ARG A 288 -0.89 -30.38 -6.72
N THR A 289 -0.76 -29.20 -7.31
CA THR A 289 0.26 -28.23 -6.93
C THR A 289 0.00 -27.72 -5.51
N LEU A 290 -1.25 -27.39 -5.19
CA LEU A 290 -1.64 -26.99 -3.85
C LEU A 290 -1.30 -28.08 -2.84
N ASP A 291 -1.74 -29.33 -3.06
CA ASP A 291 -1.51 -30.44 -2.15
C ASP A 291 -0.01 -30.70 -1.91
N LYS A 292 0.84 -30.48 -2.93
CA LYS A 292 2.28 -30.70 -2.81
C LYS A 292 3.06 -29.55 -2.18
N ILE A 293 2.59 -28.30 -2.30
CA ILE A 293 3.30 -27.14 -1.73
C ILE A 293 2.94 -26.89 -0.27
N LEU A 294 1.73 -27.28 0.16
CA LEU A 294 1.26 -27.11 1.52
C LEU A 294 2.18 -27.73 2.58
N PRO A 295 2.64 -29.01 2.46
CA PRO A 295 3.56 -29.60 3.42
C PRO A 295 4.89 -28.83 3.52
N PHE A 296 5.35 -28.21 2.44
CA PHE A 296 6.55 -27.37 2.47
C PHE A 296 6.31 -26.09 3.27
N ILE A 297 5.22 -25.39 2.99
CA ILE A 297 4.90 -24.12 3.66
C ILE A 297 4.63 -24.35 5.15
N GLU A 298 3.84 -25.37 5.49
CA GLU A 298 3.46 -25.63 6.88
C GLU A 298 4.56 -26.39 7.66
N GLY A 299 5.24 -27.35 7.03
CA GLY A 299 6.22 -28.20 7.70
C GLY A 299 7.67 -27.69 7.66
N LYS A 300 8.07 -26.93 6.62
CA LYS A 300 9.43 -26.38 6.49
C LYS A 300 9.54 -24.91 6.87
N LEU A 301 8.53 -24.11 6.54
CA LEU A 301 8.51 -22.70 6.85
C LEU A 301 7.71 -22.39 8.11
N PHE A 302 6.96 -23.35 8.64
CA PHE A 302 6.08 -23.18 9.81
C PHE A 302 5.06 -22.06 9.65
N LEU A 303 4.63 -21.79 8.39
CA LEU A 303 3.64 -20.77 8.08
C LEU A 303 2.25 -21.41 8.02
N LYS A 304 1.24 -20.66 8.48
CA LYS A 304 -0.15 -21.13 8.47
C LYS A 304 -0.86 -20.68 7.19
N VAL A 305 -1.43 -21.63 6.44
CA VAL A 305 -2.22 -21.33 5.24
C VAL A 305 -3.68 -21.19 5.60
N ASN A 306 -4.31 -20.10 5.20
CA ASN A 306 -5.73 -19.88 5.37
C ASN A 306 -6.53 -20.76 4.39
N ARG A 307 -7.01 -21.92 4.86
CA ARG A 307 -7.72 -22.90 4.04
C ARG A 307 -9.06 -22.38 3.49
N GLU A 308 -9.73 -21.46 4.19
CA GLU A 308 -11.02 -20.92 3.77
C GLU A 308 -10.87 -19.94 2.58
N LYS A 309 -9.77 -19.22 2.51
CA LYS A 309 -9.52 -18.24 1.46
C LYS A 309 -8.66 -18.78 0.32
N THR A 310 -7.76 -19.72 0.62
CA THR A 310 -6.96 -20.39 -0.41
C THR A 310 -7.85 -21.23 -1.31
N LYS A 311 -7.76 -21.00 -2.62
CA LYS A 311 -8.64 -21.64 -3.58
C LYS A 311 -7.95 -21.95 -4.88
N VAL A 312 -8.40 -23.03 -5.52
CA VAL A 312 -8.10 -23.35 -6.92
C VAL A 312 -9.23 -22.82 -7.78
N ALA A 313 -8.91 -21.88 -8.66
CA ALA A 313 -9.91 -21.21 -9.50
C ALA A 313 -9.40 -20.97 -10.93
N HIS A 314 -10.34 -20.80 -11.87
CA HIS A 314 -10.03 -20.24 -13.18
C HIS A 314 -9.74 -18.74 -13.04
N VAL A 315 -8.77 -18.21 -13.80
CA VAL A 315 -8.27 -16.83 -13.69
C VAL A 315 -9.38 -15.76 -13.76
N ASN A 316 -10.46 -16.03 -14.50
CA ASN A 316 -11.59 -15.10 -14.62
C ASN A 316 -12.33 -14.82 -13.30
N PHE A 317 -12.18 -15.70 -12.30
CA PHE A 317 -12.88 -15.64 -11.01
C PHE A 317 -11.96 -15.21 -9.86
N VAL A 318 -10.74 -14.81 -10.18
CA VAL A 318 -9.74 -14.40 -9.18
C VAL A 318 -9.62 -12.88 -9.13
N LYS A 319 -9.42 -12.37 -7.92
CA LYS A 319 -9.04 -10.99 -7.65
C LYS A 319 -7.58 -10.96 -7.21
N TYR A 320 -6.74 -10.21 -7.91
CA TYR A 320 -5.36 -10.00 -7.52
C TYR A 320 -5.00 -8.52 -7.59
N LEU A 321 -4.43 -7.98 -6.53
CA LEU A 321 -4.03 -6.57 -6.43
C LEU A 321 -5.12 -5.58 -6.89
N GLY A 322 -6.39 -5.87 -6.58
CA GLY A 322 -7.52 -5.02 -6.96
C GLY A 322 -8.03 -5.18 -8.38
N TYR A 323 -7.37 -5.97 -9.22
CA TYR A 323 -7.77 -6.32 -10.58
C TYR A 323 -8.45 -7.69 -10.63
N SER A 324 -9.07 -7.99 -11.77
CA SER A 324 -9.50 -9.32 -12.23
C SER A 324 -8.99 -9.55 -13.64
N PHE A 325 -8.90 -10.80 -14.02
CA PHE A 325 -8.46 -11.19 -15.33
C PHE A 325 -9.63 -11.62 -16.22
N TYR A 326 -9.45 -11.53 -17.53
CA TYR A 326 -10.29 -12.15 -18.51
C TYR A 326 -9.47 -12.51 -19.76
N ILE A 327 -9.99 -13.41 -20.59
CA ILE A 327 -9.31 -13.86 -21.80
C ILE A 327 -10.07 -13.30 -22.99
N PHE A 328 -9.36 -12.64 -23.89
CA PHE A 328 -9.91 -12.12 -25.13
C PHE A 328 -8.97 -12.45 -26.29
N ARG A 329 -9.47 -13.15 -27.29
CA ARG A 329 -8.70 -13.63 -28.47
C ARG A 329 -7.41 -14.38 -28.09
N GLY A 330 -7.45 -15.18 -27.01
CA GLY A 330 -6.30 -15.93 -26.51
C GLY A 330 -5.39 -15.17 -25.55
N GLU A 331 -5.48 -13.85 -25.50
CA GLU A 331 -4.67 -12.99 -24.63
C GLU A 331 -5.29 -12.81 -23.24
N GLY A 332 -4.45 -12.83 -22.22
CA GLY A 332 -4.81 -12.45 -20.86
C GLY A 332 -4.94 -10.92 -20.72
N ARG A 333 -6.09 -10.44 -20.30
CA ARG A 333 -6.36 -9.01 -20.13
C ARG A 333 -6.82 -8.67 -18.74
N LEU A 334 -6.67 -7.41 -18.36
CA LEU A 334 -6.99 -6.88 -17.03
C LEU A 334 -8.28 -6.07 -17.05
N ARG A 335 -9.10 -6.25 -16.03
CA ARG A 335 -10.24 -5.39 -15.73
C ARG A 335 -10.23 -5.00 -14.26
N ILE A 336 -10.86 -3.88 -13.92
CA ILE A 336 -10.98 -3.45 -12.54
C ILE A 336 -11.96 -4.36 -11.80
N HIS A 337 -11.55 -4.90 -10.66
CA HIS A 337 -12.44 -5.76 -9.86
C HIS A 337 -13.62 -4.95 -9.29
N PRO A 338 -14.87 -5.48 -9.28
CA PRO A 338 -16.05 -4.75 -8.81
C PRO A 338 -15.91 -4.18 -7.39
N LYS A 339 -15.27 -4.89 -6.46
CA LYS A 339 -14.99 -4.36 -5.11
C LYS A 339 -14.12 -3.10 -5.13
N SER A 340 -13.15 -3.00 -6.07
CA SER A 340 -12.32 -1.79 -6.21
C SER A 340 -13.11 -0.59 -6.72
N VAL A 341 -14.09 -0.85 -7.61
CA VAL A 341 -15.04 0.18 -8.07
C VAL A 341 -15.96 0.64 -6.94
N MET A 342 -16.44 -0.30 -6.12
CA MET A 342 -17.28 0.04 -4.94
C MET A 342 -16.53 0.95 -3.96
N LYS A 343 -15.28 0.62 -3.63
CA LYS A 343 -14.41 1.44 -2.75
C LYS A 343 -14.19 2.84 -3.32
N PHE A 344 -13.93 2.96 -4.61
CA PHE A 344 -13.81 4.25 -5.27
C PHE A 344 -15.09 5.07 -5.13
N LYS A 345 -16.25 4.44 -5.35
CA LYS A 345 -17.55 5.09 -5.19
C LYS A 345 -17.80 5.52 -3.75
N GLU A 346 -17.40 4.75 -2.75
CA GLU A 346 -17.52 5.07 -1.33
C GLU A 346 -16.69 6.30 -0.98
N LYS A 347 -15.39 6.30 -1.28
CA LYS A 347 -14.51 7.47 -1.07
C LYS A 347 -15.04 8.73 -1.77
N THR A 348 -15.52 8.57 -3.00
CA THR A 348 -16.12 9.67 -3.75
C THR A 348 -17.42 10.17 -3.06
N ARG A 349 -18.25 9.28 -2.48
CA ARG A 349 -19.46 9.67 -1.73
C ARG A 349 -19.11 10.46 -0.47
N GLU A 350 -18.08 10.09 0.26
CA GLU A 350 -17.62 10.82 1.44
C GLU A 350 -17.28 12.26 1.10
N VAL A 351 -16.43 12.48 0.09
CA VAL A 351 -16.01 13.81 -0.35
C VAL A 351 -17.17 14.60 -0.93
N THR A 352 -18.05 13.96 -1.70
CA THR A 352 -19.21 14.60 -2.34
C THR A 352 -20.49 14.48 -1.51
N GLY A 353 -20.36 14.26 -0.19
CA GLY A 353 -21.47 14.30 0.75
C GLY A 353 -22.10 15.68 0.84
N ARG A 354 -23.45 15.73 0.99
CA ARG A 354 -24.21 16.99 1.03
C ARG A 354 -24.08 17.75 2.35
N SER A 355 -23.68 17.04 3.41
CA SER A 355 -23.71 17.55 4.80
C SER A 355 -22.37 17.38 5.52
N ASN A 356 -21.26 17.25 4.76
CA ASN A 356 -19.92 17.03 5.34
C ASN A 356 -19.17 18.35 5.68
N GLY A 357 -19.83 19.51 5.57
CA GLY A 357 -19.22 20.82 5.91
C GLY A 357 -18.12 21.29 4.96
N MET A 358 -17.70 20.48 3.98
CA MET A 358 -16.53 20.71 3.15
C MET A 358 -16.73 21.88 2.15
N GLY A 359 -15.76 22.78 2.05
CA GLY A 359 -15.71 23.86 1.07
C GLY A 359 -15.58 23.35 -0.38
N ILE A 360 -15.76 24.25 -1.38
CA ILE A 360 -15.66 23.85 -2.80
C ILE A 360 -14.23 23.46 -3.15
N GLU A 361 -13.27 24.31 -2.82
CA GLU A 361 -11.87 24.12 -3.20
C GLU A 361 -11.28 22.87 -2.52
N GLU A 362 -11.55 22.69 -1.24
CA GLU A 362 -11.16 21.48 -0.52
C GLU A 362 -11.78 20.22 -1.14
N ARG A 363 -13.09 20.27 -1.47
CA ARG A 363 -13.79 19.16 -2.10
C ARG A 363 -13.20 18.83 -3.47
N LYS A 364 -12.91 19.85 -4.27
CA LYS A 364 -12.27 19.70 -5.58
C LYS A 364 -10.89 19.08 -5.45
N SER A 365 -10.06 19.61 -4.58
CA SER A 365 -8.71 19.11 -4.31
C SER A 365 -8.73 17.63 -3.89
N ARG A 366 -9.56 17.28 -2.89
CA ARG A 366 -9.69 15.89 -2.42
C ARG A 366 -10.24 14.96 -3.49
N LEU A 367 -11.27 15.40 -4.26
CA LEU A 367 -11.83 14.58 -5.34
C LEU A 367 -10.82 14.34 -6.45
N ASN A 368 -10.09 15.37 -6.86
CA ASN A 368 -9.04 15.25 -7.87
C ASN A 368 -7.89 14.34 -7.42
N SER A 369 -7.50 14.41 -6.14
CA SER A 369 -6.52 13.50 -5.55
C SER A 369 -6.99 12.03 -5.61
N ILE A 370 -8.27 11.77 -5.28
CA ILE A 370 -8.86 10.43 -5.37
C ILE A 370 -8.87 9.94 -6.83
N ILE A 371 -9.30 10.77 -7.78
CA ILE A 371 -9.37 10.42 -9.21
C ILE A 371 -7.97 10.12 -9.73
N ARG A 372 -7.00 10.99 -9.48
CA ARG A 372 -5.62 10.86 -9.96
C ARG A 372 -4.96 9.59 -9.41
N GLY A 373 -5.00 9.40 -8.10
CA GLY A 373 -4.41 8.22 -7.44
C GLY A 373 -5.05 6.91 -7.90
N TRP A 374 -6.40 6.90 -8.07
CA TRP A 374 -7.09 5.70 -8.52
C TRP A 374 -6.78 5.36 -9.98
N MET A 375 -6.73 6.36 -10.87
CA MET A 375 -6.39 6.15 -12.28
C MET A 375 -4.95 5.72 -12.48
N ASN A 376 -3.99 6.35 -11.79
CA ASN A 376 -2.59 5.94 -11.86
C ASN A 376 -2.40 4.46 -11.47
N TYR A 377 -3.19 3.98 -10.50
CA TYR A 377 -3.13 2.57 -10.11
C TYR A 377 -3.85 1.64 -11.10
N PHE A 378 -5.04 2.01 -11.61
CA PHE A 378 -5.86 1.15 -12.46
C PHE A 378 -5.67 1.36 -13.97
N LYS A 379 -4.64 2.06 -14.38
CA LYS A 379 -4.35 2.38 -15.79
C LYS A 379 -4.14 1.16 -16.71
N LEU A 380 -3.75 0.01 -16.17
CA LEU A 380 -3.56 -1.21 -16.95
C LEU A 380 -4.87 -1.92 -17.33
N ALA A 381 -6.01 -1.51 -16.78
CA ALA A 381 -7.28 -2.19 -17.01
C ALA A 381 -7.97 -1.72 -18.29
N ASP A 382 -8.56 -2.65 -19.02
CA ASP A 382 -9.52 -2.34 -20.10
C ASP A 382 -10.83 -1.85 -19.48
N ALA A 383 -10.97 -0.53 -19.30
CA ALA A 383 -12.03 0.03 -18.48
C ALA A 383 -12.82 1.16 -19.11
N LYS A 384 -12.65 1.46 -20.42
CA LYS A 384 -13.23 2.64 -21.07
C LYS A 384 -14.71 2.88 -20.74
N LYS A 385 -15.60 1.91 -21.01
CA LYS A 385 -17.04 2.02 -20.70
C LYS A 385 -17.34 2.22 -19.22
N LEU A 386 -16.56 1.58 -18.35
CA LEU A 386 -16.69 1.73 -16.92
C LEU A 386 -16.34 3.17 -16.48
N LEU A 387 -15.25 3.71 -17.02
CA LEU A 387 -14.76 5.05 -16.69
C LEU A 387 -15.72 6.14 -17.19
N GLU A 388 -16.28 5.99 -18.40
CA GLU A 388 -17.32 6.86 -18.93
C GLU A 388 -18.52 6.93 -17.97
N GLY A 389 -19.03 5.77 -17.53
CA GLY A 389 -20.15 5.70 -16.59
C GLY A 389 -19.83 6.25 -15.19
N LEU A 390 -18.57 6.07 -14.72
CA LEU A 390 -18.12 6.65 -13.46
C LEU A 390 -18.00 8.17 -13.56
N ASP A 391 -17.51 8.72 -14.69
CA ASP A 391 -17.43 10.15 -14.92
C ASP A 391 -18.81 10.81 -14.95
N GLU A 392 -19.80 10.17 -15.61
CA GLU A 392 -21.20 10.65 -15.58
C GLU A 392 -21.74 10.67 -14.15
N TRP A 393 -21.46 9.62 -13.38
CA TRP A 393 -21.88 9.53 -11.99
C TRP A 393 -21.20 10.60 -11.12
N ILE A 394 -19.89 10.86 -11.30
CA ILE A 394 -19.15 11.91 -10.57
C ILE A 394 -19.73 13.29 -10.93
N ARG A 395 -19.94 13.60 -12.21
CA ARG A 395 -20.54 14.86 -12.64
C ARG A 395 -21.92 15.08 -12.04
N ARG A 396 -22.75 14.04 -11.98
CA ARG A 396 -24.04 14.09 -11.28
C ARG A 396 -23.87 14.40 -9.80
N ARG A 397 -22.87 13.84 -9.12
CA ARG A 397 -22.58 14.14 -7.72
C ARG A 397 -22.14 15.60 -7.52
N ILE A 398 -21.29 16.11 -8.39
CA ILE A 398 -20.87 17.52 -8.37
C ILE A 398 -22.09 18.45 -8.53
N ARG A 399 -22.96 18.20 -9.51
CA ARG A 399 -24.19 18.95 -9.70
C ARG A 399 -25.10 18.89 -8.47
N MET A 400 -25.23 17.73 -7.85
CA MET A 400 -26.03 17.56 -6.64
C MET A 400 -25.52 18.43 -5.48
N VAL A 401 -24.21 18.49 -5.27
CA VAL A 401 -23.62 19.29 -4.21
C VAL A 401 -23.75 20.77 -4.51
N THR A 402 -23.51 21.18 -5.76
CA THR A 402 -23.67 22.56 -6.20
C THR A 402 -25.11 23.02 -6.02
N TRP A 403 -26.09 22.22 -6.45
CA TRP A 403 -27.51 22.51 -6.24
C TRP A 403 -27.89 22.61 -4.75
N LYS A 404 -27.41 21.76 -3.89
CA LYS A 404 -27.60 21.84 -2.44
C LYS A 404 -27.07 23.16 -1.87
N ARG A 405 -25.97 23.65 -2.41
CA ARG A 405 -25.34 24.89 -1.98
C ARG A 405 -26.15 26.14 -2.35
N TRP A 406 -26.90 26.08 -3.45
CA TRP A 406 -27.86 27.11 -3.82
C TRP A 406 -29.12 26.98 -2.96
N LYS A 407 -28.99 27.20 -1.65
CA LYS A 407 -30.05 26.96 -0.66
C LYS A 407 -31.36 27.67 -0.94
N ARG A 408 -31.28 28.99 -1.27
CA ARG A 408 -32.42 29.85 -1.45
C ARG A 408 -32.94 29.81 -2.89
N ILE A 409 -34.24 29.89 -3.06
CA ILE A 409 -34.90 29.96 -4.39
C ILE A 409 -34.30 31.08 -5.23
N ARG A 410 -34.12 32.27 -4.65
CA ARG A 410 -33.47 33.41 -5.31
C ARG A 410 -32.09 33.07 -5.84
N THR A 411 -31.26 32.42 -5.05
CA THR A 411 -29.90 32.01 -5.46
C THR A 411 -29.93 30.99 -6.61
N ARG A 412 -30.87 30.05 -6.59
CA ARG A 412 -31.07 29.08 -7.70
C ARG A 412 -31.50 29.81 -8.96
N PHE A 413 -32.48 30.68 -8.85
CA PHE A 413 -33.02 31.49 -9.97
C PHE A 413 -31.91 32.32 -10.63
N GLU A 414 -31.16 33.10 -9.86
CA GLU A 414 -30.07 33.93 -10.40
C GLU A 414 -28.98 33.07 -11.07
N ASN A 415 -28.58 31.95 -10.51
CA ASN A 415 -27.60 31.08 -11.14
C ASN A 415 -28.11 30.39 -12.40
N LEU A 416 -29.39 30.04 -12.48
CA LEU A 416 -30.03 29.54 -13.70
C LEU A 416 -30.08 30.61 -14.79
N LYS A 417 -30.44 31.86 -14.45
CA LYS A 417 -30.43 32.99 -15.38
C LYS A 417 -29.03 33.28 -15.92
N ARG A 418 -28.02 33.33 -15.05
CA ARG A 418 -26.60 33.53 -15.44
C ARG A 418 -26.11 32.46 -16.42
N ALA A 419 -26.65 31.26 -16.34
CA ALA A 419 -26.37 30.18 -17.28
C ALA A 419 -27.20 30.23 -18.58
N GLY A 420 -27.91 31.33 -18.84
CA GLY A 420 -28.69 31.53 -20.06
C GLY A 420 -30.01 30.77 -20.11
N ILE A 421 -30.57 30.42 -18.94
CA ILE A 421 -31.92 29.85 -18.89
C ILE A 421 -32.94 30.97 -18.89
N ASP A 422 -33.98 30.83 -19.72
CA ASP A 422 -35.11 31.72 -19.77
C ASP A 422 -35.73 31.98 -18.38
N ARG A 423 -36.26 33.20 -18.17
CA ARG A 423 -36.73 33.68 -16.87
C ARG A 423 -37.83 32.78 -16.27
N ASP A 424 -38.82 32.40 -17.06
CA ASP A 424 -39.96 31.63 -16.57
C ASP A 424 -39.56 30.20 -16.25
N ARG A 425 -38.75 29.57 -17.09
CA ARG A 425 -38.14 28.24 -16.82
C ARG A 425 -37.20 28.30 -15.64
N ALA A 426 -36.37 29.33 -15.50
CA ALA A 426 -35.49 29.50 -14.35
C ALA A 426 -36.26 29.60 -13.04
N TRP A 427 -37.39 30.34 -13.03
CA TRP A 427 -38.28 30.46 -11.88
C TRP A 427 -38.94 29.13 -11.53
N MET A 428 -39.51 28.44 -12.51
CA MET A 428 -40.14 27.15 -12.34
C MET A 428 -39.17 26.12 -11.75
N TRP A 429 -37.94 26.06 -12.26
CA TRP A 429 -36.95 25.10 -11.76
C TRP A 429 -36.35 25.49 -10.41
N ALA A 430 -36.18 26.77 -10.11
CA ALA A 430 -35.72 27.25 -8.82
C ALA A 430 -36.66 26.84 -7.68
N ASN A 431 -37.97 26.79 -7.97
CA ASN A 431 -39.03 26.37 -7.04
C ASN A 431 -39.23 24.85 -6.98
N THR A 432 -38.46 24.06 -7.72
CA THR A 432 -38.64 22.62 -7.76
C THR A 432 -38.52 21.96 -6.37
N ARG A 433 -39.46 21.07 -6.05
CA ARG A 433 -39.46 20.24 -4.84
C ARG A 433 -38.77 18.88 -5.03
N LYS A 434 -38.21 18.60 -6.22
CA LYS A 434 -37.50 17.34 -6.51
C LYS A 434 -36.26 17.21 -5.63
N GLY A 435 -36.03 16.01 -5.12
CA GLY A 435 -34.84 15.71 -4.30
C GLY A 435 -33.52 15.98 -5.03
N TYR A 436 -32.48 16.34 -4.29
CA TYR A 436 -31.18 16.81 -4.84
C TYR A 436 -30.54 15.85 -5.87
N TRP A 437 -30.65 14.53 -5.63
CA TRP A 437 -30.12 13.52 -6.54
C TRP A 437 -30.91 13.45 -7.85
N ARG A 438 -32.24 13.63 -7.77
CA ARG A 438 -33.12 13.59 -8.95
C ARG A 438 -32.89 14.81 -9.83
N ILE A 439 -32.85 16.00 -9.23
CA ILE A 439 -32.62 17.26 -9.96
C ILE A 439 -31.22 17.31 -10.59
N ALA A 440 -30.19 16.71 -9.95
CA ALA A 440 -28.82 16.69 -10.46
C ALA A 440 -28.64 15.98 -11.81
N ASN A 441 -29.63 15.20 -12.24
CA ASN A 441 -29.65 14.56 -13.56
C ASN A 441 -30.67 15.18 -14.53
N SER A 442 -31.25 16.35 -14.18
CA SER A 442 -32.21 17.00 -15.03
C SER A 442 -31.52 17.70 -16.22
N PRO A 443 -32.22 17.81 -17.38
CA PRO A 443 -31.67 18.54 -18.53
C PRO A 443 -31.26 19.97 -18.18
N ILE A 444 -32.00 20.63 -17.28
CA ILE A 444 -31.70 22.01 -16.88
C ILE A 444 -30.36 22.11 -16.14
N LEU A 445 -30.06 21.20 -15.18
CA LEU A 445 -28.77 21.22 -14.50
C LEU A 445 -27.63 20.68 -15.37
N ASN A 446 -27.91 19.79 -16.30
CA ASN A 446 -26.92 19.38 -17.28
C ASN A 446 -26.51 20.54 -18.20
N ARG A 447 -27.43 21.43 -18.55
CA ARG A 447 -27.17 22.65 -19.34
C ARG A 447 -26.51 23.75 -18.48
N THR A 448 -27.02 23.99 -17.26
CA THR A 448 -26.56 25.07 -16.38
C THR A 448 -25.18 24.78 -15.82
N ILE A 449 -24.93 23.53 -15.39
CA ILE A 449 -23.64 23.04 -14.91
C ILE A 449 -23.16 22.00 -15.91
N SER A 450 -22.77 22.49 -17.10
CA SER A 450 -22.33 21.65 -18.21
C SER A 450 -21.04 20.90 -17.85
N ASN A 451 -20.71 19.87 -18.63
CA ASN A 451 -19.44 19.14 -18.45
C ASN A 451 -18.25 20.08 -18.64
N ASP A 452 -18.32 21.00 -19.60
CA ASP A 452 -17.27 22.00 -19.88
C ASP A 452 -17.09 22.97 -18.70
N LEU A 453 -18.20 23.39 -18.06
CA LEU A 453 -18.12 24.23 -16.88
C LEU A 453 -17.44 23.48 -15.71
N ILE A 454 -17.76 22.19 -15.48
CA ILE A 454 -17.14 21.36 -14.47
C ILE A 454 -15.64 21.22 -14.75
N LYS A 455 -15.26 21.01 -16.01
CA LYS A 455 -13.86 20.94 -16.44
C LYS A 455 -13.14 22.27 -16.23
N ARG A 456 -13.72 23.43 -16.68
CA ARG A 456 -13.16 24.78 -16.46
C ARG A 456 -13.02 25.10 -14.97
N ALA A 457 -13.89 24.56 -14.11
CA ALA A 457 -13.79 24.72 -12.67
C ALA A 457 -12.64 23.88 -12.07
N GLY A 458 -11.90 23.09 -12.88
CA GLY A 458 -10.71 22.34 -12.48
C GLY A 458 -11.00 20.95 -11.90
N TYR A 459 -12.19 20.38 -12.13
CA TYR A 459 -12.46 18.98 -11.79
C TYR A 459 -11.90 18.04 -12.86
N LEU A 460 -11.17 17.01 -12.43
CA LEU A 460 -10.61 15.97 -13.32
C LEU A 460 -11.68 15.00 -13.80
N SER A 461 -11.47 14.45 -14.99
CA SER A 461 -12.22 13.32 -15.55
C SER A 461 -11.34 12.05 -15.51
N LEU A 462 -11.94 10.91 -15.17
CA LEU A 462 -11.28 9.61 -15.23
C LEU A 462 -10.83 9.29 -16.65
N MET A 463 -11.68 9.60 -17.64
CA MET A 463 -11.37 9.37 -19.06
C MET A 463 -10.19 10.20 -19.55
N GLU A 464 -10.10 11.47 -19.12
CA GLU A 464 -8.94 12.31 -19.46
C GLU A 464 -7.65 11.76 -18.85
N CYS A 465 -7.69 11.36 -17.58
CA CYS A 465 -6.54 10.73 -16.95
C CYS A 465 -6.15 9.39 -17.63
N TYR A 466 -7.14 8.63 -18.11
CA TYR A 466 -6.91 7.35 -18.77
C TYR A 466 -6.32 7.50 -20.19
N SER A 467 -6.67 8.55 -20.92
CA SER A 467 -6.16 8.79 -22.27
C SER A 467 -4.75 9.37 -22.32
N VAL A 468 -4.23 9.88 -21.21
CA VAL A 468 -2.85 10.42 -21.08
C VAL A 468 -1.84 9.33 -20.68
N THR A 469 -2.33 8.15 -20.26
CA THR A 469 -1.51 7.01 -19.88
C THR A 469 -1.43 5.94 -20.95
#